data_b8e8a67ae8a183a579242cd312a7ac27
#
_entry.id   b8e8a67ae8a183a579242cd312a7ac27
#
_cell.length_a   1.000
_cell.length_b   1.000
_cell.length_c   1.000
_cell.angle_alpha   90.00
_cell.angle_beta   90.00
_cell.angle_gamma   90.00
#
_symmetry.space_group_name_H-M   'P 1'
#
loop_
_entity.id
_entity.type
_entity.pdbx_description
1 polymer ?
#
loop_
_entity_poly.entity_id
_entity_poly.type
_entity_poly.pdbx_seq_one_letter_code
_entity_poly.pdbx_strand_id
1 'polypeptide(L)'
;MEKHLFLGDEAIAQAAIDAGISGVYAYPGTPSTEITEYIQGSPVTKERGIHCRWSTNEKTAMEAALGMCYAGKRALCCMKHVGLNVAADCFMNAAMSGINGGMIILTADDPSMHSSQNEQDNRVYGNFAMIPMFEPSSQQEAYDMVYHGFELSEKLGYPILLRVTTRMAHSRAGVVTSPLKPENRMNCPEDGRQRFILLPALARKRFK
;
A
#
# COMPACT_ATOMS: atom_id res chain seq x y z
N MET A 1 -18.48 4.56 17.29
CA MET A 1 -17.31 4.96 16.48
C MET A 1 -16.52 5.94 17.34
N GLU A 2 -15.25 5.65 17.52
CA GLU A 2 -14.36 6.46 18.36
C GLU A 2 -13.64 7.50 17.47
N LYS A 3 -13.42 8.70 18.01
CA LYS A 3 -12.75 9.78 17.30
C LYS A 3 -11.38 10.03 17.90
N HIS A 4 -10.36 9.94 17.06
CA HIS A 4 -8.95 10.12 17.44
C HIS A 4 -8.33 11.30 16.70
N LEU A 5 -7.31 11.90 17.30
CA LEU A 5 -6.52 12.94 16.64
C LEU A 5 -5.27 12.29 16.02
N PHE A 6 -5.27 12.11 14.70
CA PHE A 6 -4.19 11.47 13.95
C PHE A 6 -3.46 12.42 13.01
N LEU A 7 -2.16 12.16 12.82
CA LEU A 7 -1.46 12.57 11.59
C LEU A 7 -2.07 11.84 10.39
N GLY A 8 -1.85 12.34 9.17
CA GLY A 8 -2.26 11.61 7.97
C GLY A 8 -1.67 10.21 7.89
N ASP A 9 -0.38 10.09 8.20
CA ASP A 9 0.32 8.80 8.24
C ASP A 9 -0.23 7.86 9.32
N GLU A 10 -0.55 8.39 10.51
CA GLU A 10 -1.19 7.63 11.59
C GLU A 10 -2.60 7.16 11.20
N ALA A 11 -3.37 7.99 10.50
CA ALA A 11 -4.70 7.63 10.00
C ALA A 11 -4.65 6.50 8.96
N ILE A 12 -3.70 6.56 8.03
CA ILE A 12 -3.45 5.51 7.04
C ILE A 12 -3.02 4.21 7.71
N ALA A 13 -2.10 4.29 8.67
CA ALA A 13 -1.60 3.15 9.41
C ALA A 13 -2.70 2.46 10.22
N GLN A 14 -3.51 3.25 10.95
CA GLN A 14 -4.65 2.74 11.70
C GLN A 14 -5.69 2.11 10.78
N ALA A 15 -6.00 2.74 9.65
CA ALA A 15 -6.93 2.20 8.66
C ALA A 15 -6.48 0.86 8.09
N ALA A 16 -5.18 0.70 7.84
CA ALA A 16 -4.60 -0.55 7.37
C ALA A 16 -4.74 -1.67 8.43
N ILE A 17 -4.46 -1.36 9.70
CA ILE A 17 -4.69 -2.29 10.82
C ILE A 17 -6.17 -2.67 10.89
N ASP A 18 -7.07 -1.68 10.90
CA ASP A 18 -8.53 -1.90 10.99
C ASP A 18 -9.09 -2.66 9.78
N ALA A 19 -8.47 -2.49 8.62
CA ALA A 19 -8.79 -3.26 7.42
C ALA A 19 -8.28 -4.72 7.45
N GLY A 20 -7.60 -5.15 8.50
CA GLY A 20 -7.13 -6.54 8.66
C GLY A 20 -5.95 -6.89 7.77
N ILE A 21 -4.94 -6.03 7.68
CA ILE A 21 -3.69 -6.34 6.96
C ILE A 21 -2.93 -7.48 7.62
N SER A 22 -2.20 -8.23 6.80
CA SER A 22 -1.27 -9.28 7.24
C SER A 22 0.18 -8.80 7.25
N GLY A 23 0.49 -7.74 6.50
CA GLY A 23 1.84 -7.21 6.51
C GLY A 23 1.99 -5.80 5.95
N VAL A 24 3.05 -5.13 6.42
CA VAL A 24 3.54 -3.86 5.88
C VAL A 24 5.04 -3.97 5.63
N TYR A 25 5.46 -3.45 4.48
CA TYR A 25 6.84 -3.45 4.03
C TYR A 25 7.22 -2.07 3.53
N ALA A 26 8.37 -1.59 3.94
CA ALA A 26 8.84 -0.26 3.58
C ALA A 26 10.37 -0.18 3.53
N TYR A 27 10.87 0.83 2.84
CA TYR A 27 12.21 1.36 3.02
C TYR A 27 12.08 2.77 3.62
N PRO A 28 12.88 3.15 4.65
CA PRO A 28 12.73 4.42 5.33
C PRO A 28 12.86 5.62 4.38
N GLY A 29 11.89 6.52 4.43
CA GLY A 29 11.89 7.73 3.61
C GLY A 29 10.74 8.68 3.97
N THR A 30 11.08 9.86 4.50
CA THR A 30 10.11 10.92 4.78
C THR A 30 9.46 11.40 3.47
N PRO A 31 8.12 11.53 3.40
CA PRO A 31 7.14 11.58 4.49
C PRO A 31 6.28 10.30 4.66
N SER A 32 6.80 9.10 4.55
CA SER A 32 6.04 7.84 4.69
C SER A 32 6.54 6.91 5.80
N THR A 33 7.61 7.29 6.50
CA THR A 33 8.25 6.46 7.53
C THR A 33 7.31 6.19 8.70
N GLU A 34 6.56 7.19 9.13
CA GLU A 34 5.70 7.18 10.29
C GLU A 34 4.57 6.16 10.18
N ILE A 35 4.13 5.81 8.96
CA ILE A 35 3.12 4.77 8.72
C ILE A 35 3.61 3.41 9.25
N THR A 36 4.81 3.02 8.84
CA THR A 36 5.40 1.74 9.24
C THR A 36 5.75 1.72 10.72
N GLU A 37 6.27 2.82 11.26
CA GLU A 37 6.58 2.97 12.69
C GLU A 37 5.32 2.85 13.55
N TYR A 38 4.22 3.48 13.16
CA TYR A 38 2.95 3.39 13.88
C TYR A 38 2.43 1.94 13.92
N ILE A 39 2.42 1.25 12.76
CA ILE A 39 1.99 -0.16 12.71
C ILE A 39 2.91 -1.01 13.57
N GLN A 40 4.22 -0.80 13.50
CA GLN A 40 5.21 -1.55 14.27
C GLN A 40 5.04 -1.36 15.79
N GLY A 41 4.66 -0.16 16.21
CA GLY A 41 4.40 0.19 17.62
C GLY A 41 3.04 -0.28 18.14
N SER A 42 2.08 -0.63 17.27
CA SER A 42 0.72 -0.98 17.67
C SER A 42 0.64 -2.30 18.46
N PRO A 43 -0.09 -2.34 19.58
CA PRO A 43 -0.38 -3.59 20.28
C PRO A 43 -1.05 -4.63 19.40
N VAL A 44 -1.98 -4.22 18.52
CA VAL A 44 -2.72 -5.09 17.60
C VAL A 44 -1.77 -5.81 16.65
N THR A 45 -0.69 -5.15 16.23
CA THR A 45 0.34 -5.77 15.38
C THR A 45 0.97 -6.97 16.06
N LYS A 46 1.27 -6.88 17.35
CA LYS A 46 1.83 -7.99 18.14
C LYS A 46 0.81 -9.09 18.37
N GLU A 47 -0.42 -8.72 18.75
CA GLU A 47 -1.51 -9.67 19.04
C GLU A 47 -1.90 -10.50 17.82
N ARG A 48 -1.94 -9.88 16.63
CA ARG A 48 -2.33 -10.53 15.38
C ARG A 48 -1.18 -11.12 14.58
N GLY A 49 0.06 -10.85 14.97
CA GLY A 49 1.25 -11.29 14.23
C GLY A 49 1.38 -10.61 12.87
N ILE A 50 0.96 -9.33 12.75
CA ILE A 50 1.13 -8.57 11.50
C ILE A 50 2.62 -8.46 11.20
N HIS A 51 3.01 -8.91 10.02
CA HIS A 51 4.41 -8.92 9.60
C HIS A 51 4.85 -7.51 9.18
N CYS A 52 5.55 -6.80 10.07
CA CYS A 52 6.01 -5.44 9.84
C CYS A 52 7.54 -5.42 9.71
N ARG A 53 8.05 -5.07 8.51
CA ARG A 53 9.50 -5.13 8.22
C ARG A 53 10.00 -3.96 7.39
N TRP A 54 11.12 -3.43 7.82
CA TRP A 54 11.98 -2.60 6.99
C TRP A 54 12.76 -3.48 6.02
N SER A 55 12.83 -3.04 4.78
CA SER A 55 13.53 -3.73 3.70
C SER A 55 14.83 -3.02 3.35
N THR A 56 15.69 -3.66 2.59
CA THR A 56 16.99 -3.08 2.15
C THR A 56 16.85 -2.02 1.05
N ASN A 57 15.72 -2.04 0.32
CA ASN A 57 15.30 -1.03 -0.65
C ASN A 57 13.81 -1.22 -0.97
N GLU A 58 13.25 -0.29 -1.74
CA GLU A 58 11.83 -0.26 -2.08
C GLU A 58 11.41 -1.41 -3.01
N LYS A 59 12.29 -1.85 -3.91
CA LYS A 59 12.02 -3.02 -4.76
C LYS A 59 11.78 -4.26 -3.90
N THR A 60 12.68 -4.54 -2.95
CA THR A 60 12.55 -5.68 -2.04
C THR A 60 11.30 -5.57 -1.16
N ALA A 61 10.98 -4.36 -0.69
CA ALA A 61 9.74 -4.10 0.07
C ALA A 61 8.50 -4.46 -0.75
N MET A 62 8.47 -4.01 -2.00
CA MET A 62 7.33 -4.25 -2.89
C MET A 62 7.21 -5.71 -3.30
N GLU A 63 8.32 -6.39 -3.57
CA GLU A 63 8.33 -7.83 -3.88
C GLU A 63 7.80 -8.67 -2.72
N ALA A 64 8.17 -8.32 -1.47
CA ALA A 64 7.67 -8.99 -0.27
C ALA A 64 6.17 -8.78 -0.08
N ALA A 65 5.68 -7.52 -0.24
CA ALA A 65 4.26 -7.20 -0.19
C ALA A 65 3.47 -7.94 -1.27
N LEU A 66 3.99 -7.96 -2.49
CA LEU A 66 3.37 -8.65 -3.62
C LEU A 66 3.29 -10.16 -3.40
N GLY A 67 4.36 -10.77 -2.89
CA GLY A 67 4.38 -12.19 -2.52
C GLY A 67 3.30 -12.55 -1.49
N MET A 68 3.10 -11.70 -0.49
CA MET A 68 2.03 -11.84 0.50
C MET A 68 0.64 -11.76 -0.16
N CYS A 69 0.44 -10.80 -1.09
CA CYS A 69 -0.81 -10.67 -1.84
C CYS A 69 -1.08 -11.84 -2.76
N TYR A 70 -0.06 -12.44 -3.38
CA TYR A 70 -0.22 -13.65 -4.17
C TYR A 70 -0.74 -14.83 -3.34
N ALA A 71 -0.39 -14.88 -2.06
CA ALA A 71 -0.93 -15.86 -1.11
C ALA A 71 -2.33 -15.52 -0.57
N GLY A 72 -2.99 -14.50 -1.08
CA GLY A 72 -4.36 -14.12 -0.71
C GLY A 72 -4.48 -13.18 0.51
N LYS A 73 -3.35 -12.73 1.05
CA LYS A 73 -3.28 -11.86 2.21
C LYS A 73 -3.30 -10.37 1.80
N ARG A 74 -3.70 -9.48 2.73
CA ARG A 74 -3.63 -8.03 2.53
C ARG A 74 -2.27 -7.50 2.91
N ALA A 75 -1.66 -6.70 2.04
CA ALA A 75 -0.38 -6.05 2.31
C ALA A 75 -0.36 -4.57 1.93
N LEU A 76 0.33 -3.78 2.74
CA LEU A 76 0.65 -2.38 2.48
C LEU A 76 2.15 -2.26 2.16
N CYS A 77 2.48 -1.56 1.08
CA CYS A 77 3.86 -1.19 0.76
C CYS A 77 3.99 0.32 0.78
N CYS A 78 4.87 0.86 1.63
CA CYS A 78 5.06 2.31 1.80
C CYS A 78 6.43 2.74 1.30
N MET A 79 6.44 3.85 0.56
CA MET A 79 7.67 4.43 0.07
C MET A 79 7.51 5.93 -0.23
N LYS A 80 8.63 6.62 -0.23
CA LYS A 80 8.76 7.97 -0.74
C LYS A 80 8.60 7.98 -2.28
N HIS A 81 8.31 9.15 -2.86
CA HIS A 81 8.12 9.28 -4.31
C HIS A 81 9.30 8.74 -5.14
N VAL A 82 10.55 9.02 -4.74
CA VAL A 82 11.73 8.48 -5.43
C VAL A 82 11.90 6.97 -5.26
N GLY A 83 11.33 6.39 -4.20
CA GLY A 83 11.33 4.96 -3.96
C GLY A 83 10.52 4.20 -5.00
N LEU A 84 9.46 4.82 -5.54
CA LEU A 84 8.67 4.20 -6.60
C LEU A 84 9.50 4.01 -7.88
N ASN A 85 10.50 4.87 -8.14
CA ASN A 85 11.45 4.66 -9.24
C ASN A 85 12.27 3.37 -9.05
N VAL A 86 12.67 3.08 -7.81
CA VAL A 86 13.40 1.85 -7.46
C VAL A 86 12.50 0.62 -7.56
N ALA A 87 11.25 0.75 -7.16
CA ALA A 87 10.25 -0.31 -7.21
C ALA A 87 9.53 -0.45 -8.56
N ALA A 88 9.84 0.40 -9.55
CA ALA A 88 9.08 0.53 -10.79
C ALA A 88 8.91 -0.79 -11.55
N ASP A 89 9.94 -1.64 -11.61
CA ASP A 89 9.85 -2.95 -12.25
C ASP A 89 8.77 -3.82 -11.58
N CYS A 90 8.84 -3.96 -10.26
CA CYS A 90 7.87 -4.75 -9.51
C CYS A 90 6.46 -4.14 -9.58
N PHE A 91 6.35 -2.80 -9.55
CA PHE A 91 5.11 -2.07 -9.69
C PHE A 91 4.41 -2.35 -11.03
N MET A 92 5.14 -2.23 -12.13
CA MET A 92 4.61 -2.52 -13.47
C MET A 92 4.23 -3.99 -13.64
N ASN A 93 5.03 -4.89 -13.07
CA ASN A 93 4.73 -6.32 -13.12
C ASN A 93 3.51 -6.68 -12.26
N ALA A 94 3.29 -6.02 -11.12
CA ALA A 94 2.09 -6.18 -10.31
C ALA A 94 0.82 -5.75 -11.05
N ALA A 95 0.89 -4.63 -11.81
CA ALA A 95 -0.20 -4.18 -12.66
C ALA A 95 -0.54 -5.19 -13.78
N MET A 96 0.48 -5.86 -14.32
CA MET A 96 0.29 -6.86 -15.38
C MET A 96 -0.18 -8.21 -14.87
N SER A 97 0.39 -8.69 -13.75
CA SER A 97 0.05 -10.01 -13.18
C SER A 97 -1.29 -10.00 -12.46
N GLY A 98 -1.72 -8.83 -11.99
CA GLY A 98 -2.77 -8.72 -11.00
C GLY A 98 -2.34 -9.28 -9.65
N ILE A 99 -3.28 -9.33 -8.73
CA ILE A 99 -3.10 -9.81 -7.36
C ILE A 99 -4.19 -10.80 -6.96
N ASN A 100 -4.05 -11.44 -5.81
CA ASN A 100 -5.04 -12.35 -5.23
C ASN A 100 -5.63 -11.81 -3.93
N GLY A 101 -4.81 -11.32 -3.01
CA GLY A 101 -5.24 -10.54 -1.85
C GLY A 101 -5.09 -9.04 -2.09
N GLY A 102 -5.70 -8.22 -1.24
CA GLY A 102 -5.70 -6.77 -1.39
C GLY A 102 -4.31 -6.15 -1.22
N MET A 103 -3.95 -5.23 -2.11
CA MET A 103 -2.68 -4.51 -2.06
C MET A 103 -2.88 -3.01 -2.22
N ILE A 104 -2.32 -2.25 -1.30
CA ILE A 104 -2.16 -0.81 -1.44
C ILE A 104 -0.68 -0.49 -1.51
N ILE A 105 -0.30 0.26 -2.53
CA ILE A 105 1.04 0.81 -2.73
C ILE A 105 0.96 2.28 -2.41
N LEU A 106 1.57 2.69 -1.31
CA LEU A 106 1.59 4.08 -0.91
C LEU A 106 2.87 4.75 -1.41
N THR A 107 2.69 5.85 -2.09
CA THR A 107 3.78 6.76 -2.47
C THR A 107 3.56 8.13 -1.86
N ALA A 108 4.58 8.64 -1.17
CA ALA A 108 4.51 9.94 -0.52
C ALA A 108 5.35 10.96 -1.28
N ASP A 109 4.66 11.86 -1.98
CA ASP A 109 5.27 12.95 -2.72
C ASP A 109 5.66 14.09 -1.78
N ASP A 110 6.76 14.76 -2.09
CA ASP A 110 7.30 15.87 -1.32
C ASP A 110 7.39 17.15 -2.17
N PRO A 111 6.24 17.80 -2.48
CA PRO A 111 6.21 19.04 -3.23
C PRO A 111 7.07 20.10 -2.55
N SER A 112 7.86 20.82 -3.35
CA SER A 112 8.86 21.80 -2.89
C SER A 112 10.09 21.19 -2.18
N MET A 113 10.27 19.87 -2.25
CA MET A 113 11.49 19.16 -1.83
C MET A 113 11.94 19.47 -0.38
N HIS A 114 11.02 19.44 0.59
CA HIS A 114 11.33 19.76 1.99
C HIS A 114 12.37 18.81 2.59
N SER A 115 12.35 17.52 2.21
CA SER A 115 13.35 16.53 2.62
C SER A 115 13.74 15.57 1.49
N SER A 116 13.73 16.08 0.25
CA SER A 116 13.94 15.26 -0.95
C SER A 116 14.97 15.86 -1.89
N GLN A 117 15.64 15.02 -2.66
CA GLN A 117 16.64 15.41 -3.66
C GLN A 117 16.04 15.84 -5.01
N ASN A 118 14.76 15.59 -5.24
CA ASN A 118 14.01 16.04 -6.40
C ASN A 118 12.51 16.13 -6.08
N GLU A 119 11.74 16.63 -7.03
CA GLU A 119 10.28 16.66 -6.99
C GLU A 119 9.73 15.77 -8.12
N GLN A 120 8.74 14.93 -7.79
CA GLN A 120 8.02 14.07 -8.72
C GLN A 120 6.53 14.11 -8.43
N ASP A 121 5.73 13.97 -9.49
CA ASP A 121 4.30 13.74 -9.38
C ASP A 121 4.00 12.26 -9.68
N ASN A 122 3.84 11.46 -8.65
CA ASN A 122 3.67 10.03 -8.81
C ASN A 122 2.27 9.62 -9.31
N ARG A 123 1.35 10.57 -9.54
CA ARG A 123 0.11 10.31 -10.28
C ARG A 123 0.39 9.77 -11.68
N VAL A 124 1.48 10.19 -12.28
CA VAL A 124 1.92 9.72 -13.60
C VAL A 124 2.19 8.21 -13.61
N TYR A 125 2.69 7.64 -12.51
CA TYR A 125 2.88 6.19 -12.40
C TYR A 125 1.58 5.41 -12.43
N GLY A 126 0.53 5.88 -11.74
CA GLY A 126 -0.79 5.25 -11.79
C GLY A 126 -1.38 5.24 -13.20
N ASN A 127 -1.28 6.37 -13.91
CA ASN A 127 -1.70 6.47 -15.30
C ASN A 127 -0.87 5.57 -16.22
N PHE A 128 0.45 5.53 -16.04
CA PHE A 128 1.35 4.71 -16.85
C PHE A 128 1.08 3.21 -16.67
N ALA A 129 0.81 2.78 -15.43
CA ALA A 129 0.48 1.38 -15.12
C ALA A 129 -0.99 1.02 -15.37
N MET A 130 -1.85 2.01 -15.63
CA MET A 130 -3.31 1.83 -15.81
C MET A 130 -3.98 1.13 -14.62
N ILE A 131 -3.57 1.45 -13.39
CA ILE A 131 -4.17 0.93 -12.17
C ILE A 131 -5.00 1.99 -11.44
N PRO A 132 -5.95 1.59 -10.58
CA PRO A 132 -6.70 2.50 -9.74
C PRO A 132 -5.78 3.32 -8.84
N MET A 133 -6.09 4.60 -8.68
CA MET A 133 -5.32 5.52 -7.86
C MET A 133 -6.22 6.32 -6.93
N PHE A 134 -5.77 6.49 -5.69
CA PHE A 134 -6.37 7.34 -4.68
C PHE A 134 -5.46 8.50 -4.31
N GLU A 135 -6.06 9.64 -4.04
CA GLU A 135 -5.38 10.84 -3.54
C GLU A 135 -6.29 11.54 -2.52
N PRO A 136 -6.12 11.27 -1.22
CA PRO A 136 -6.96 11.86 -0.19
C PRO A 136 -6.65 13.34 0.03
N SER A 137 -7.69 14.12 0.30
CA SER A 137 -7.60 15.55 0.64
C SER A 137 -7.63 15.82 2.15
N SER A 138 -7.99 14.82 2.96
CA SER A 138 -8.07 14.91 4.41
C SER A 138 -7.68 13.60 5.08
N GLN A 139 -7.41 13.66 6.40
CA GLN A 139 -7.05 12.48 7.20
C GLN A 139 -8.20 11.47 7.28
N GLN A 140 -9.46 11.95 7.36
CA GLN A 140 -10.61 11.04 7.33
C GLN A 140 -10.71 10.34 5.99
N GLU A 141 -10.56 11.06 4.90
CA GLU A 141 -10.60 10.49 3.55
C GLU A 141 -9.45 9.49 3.34
N ALA A 142 -8.25 9.79 3.85
CA ALA A 142 -7.12 8.86 3.82
C ALA A 142 -7.43 7.56 4.57
N TYR A 143 -8.02 7.67 5.76
CA TYR A 143 -8.49 6.52 6.54
C TYR A 143 -9.51 5.70 5.74
N ASP A 144 -10.57 6.33 5.24
CA ASP A 144 -11.67 5.65 4.53
C ASP A 144 -11.20 4.99 3.23
N MET A 145 -10.34 5.66 2.46
CA MET A 145 -9.74 5.13 1.24
C MET A 145 -8.90 3.89 1.50
N VAL A 146 -8.13 3.85 2.59
CA VAL A 146 -7.32 2.68 2.95
C VAL A 146 -8.22 1.56 3.49
N TYR A 147 -9.14 1.88 4.41
CA TYR A 147 -10.02 0.91 5.05
C TYR A 147 -10.89 0.14 4.04
N HIS A 148 -11.39 0.81 2.99
CA HIS A 148 -12.17 0.21 1.92
C HIS A 148 -11.34 -0.19 0.70
N GLY A 149 -10.16 0.39 0.55
CA GLY A 149 -9.29 0.20 -0.60
C GLY A 149 -8.80 -1.23 -0.76
N PHE A 150 -8.53 -1.95 0.33
CA PHE A 150 -8.13 -3.35 0.26
C PHE A 150 -9.23 -4.23 -0.35
N GLU A 151 -10.49 -4.02 0.02
CA GLU A 151 -11.63 -4.76 -0.56
C GLU A 151 -11.85 -4.41 -2.03
N LEU A 152 -11.68 -3.14 -2.38
CA LEU A 152 -11.74 -2.70 -3.77
C LEU A 152 -10.61 -3.32 -4.60
N SER A 153 -9.39 -3.34 -4.06
CA SER A 153 -8.23 -3.98 -4.67
C SER A 153 -8.47 -5.46 -4.94
N GLU A 154 -9.04 -6.19 -3.96
CA GLU A 154 -9.43 -7.60 -4.10
C GLU A 154 -10.51 -7.80 -5.17
N LYS A 155 -11.53 -6.96 -5.16
CA LYS A 155 -12.63 -7.02 -6.14
C LYS A 155 -12.17 -6.78 -7.57
N LEU A 156 -11.23 -5.86 -7.76
CA LEU A 156 -10.66 -5.54 -9.06
C LEU A 156 -9.58 -6.53 -9.49
N GLY A 157 -8.91 -7.18 -8.52
CA GLY A 157 -7.75 -8.04 -8.77
C GLY A 157 -6.48 -7.27 -9.14
N TYR A 158 -6.40 -5.98 -8.79
CA TYR A 158 -5.28 -5.09 -9.07
C TYR A 158 -4.83 -4.33 -7.82
N PRO A 159 -3.54 -4.00 -7.72
CA PRO A 159 -3.08 -3.10 -6.67
C PRO A 159 -3.70 -1.71 -6.84
N ILE A 160 -3.81 -0.97 -5.73
CA ILE A 160 -4.22 0.43 -5.72
C ILE A 160 -3.01 1.28 -5.37
N LEU A 161 -2.73 2.31 -6.18
CA LEU A 161 -1.75 3.33 -5.83
C LEU A 161 -2.41 4.39 -4.96
N LEU A 162 -1.93 4.57 -3.73
CA LEU A 162 -2.33 5.64 -2.84
C LEU A 162 -1.25 6.72 -2.84
N ARG A 163 -1.56 7.87 -3.41
CA ARG A 163 -0.66 9.00 -3.44
C ARG A 163 -1.00 9.97 -2.30
N VAL A 164 -0.01 10.32 -1.50
CA VAL A 164 -0.13 11.34 -0.45
C VAL A 164 0.96 12.41 -0.63
N THR A 165 0.78 13.55 0.01
CA THR A 165 1.79 14.61 0.04
C THR A 165 2.29 14.85 1.45
N THR A 166 3.48 15.44 1.62
CA THR A 166 4.05 15.82 2.91
C THR A 166 3.05 16.56 3.79
N ARG A 167 2.28 17.50 3.21
CA ARG A 167 1.27 18.27 3.95
C ARG A 167 0.16 17.38 4.51
N MET A 168 -0.34 16.44 3.72
CA MET A 168 -1.38 15.50 4.17
C MET A 168 -0.82 14.54 5.22
N ALA A 169 0.37 13.97 4.97
CA ALA A 169 1.03 13.01 5.86
C ALA A 169 1.26 13.59 7.26
N HIS A 170 1.76 14.82 7.37
CA HIS A 170 2.22 15.42 8.62
C HIS A 170 1.25 16.43 9.25
N SER A 171 0.07 16.69 8.68
CA SER A 171 -0.96 17.48 9.34
C SER A 171 -1.89 16.60 10.17
N ARG A 172 -2.49 17.17 11.23
CA ARG A 172 -3.37 16.45 12.16
C ARG A 172 -4.83 16.84 11.98
N ALA A 173 -5.71 15.85 12.06
CA ALA A 173 -7.15 16.06 12.14
C ALA A 173 -7.85 14.97 12.96
N GLY A 174 -9.10 15.23 13.33
CA GLY A 174 -9.94 14.26 14.00
C GLY A 174 -10.46 13.23 13.01
N VAL A 175 -10.18 11.95 13.25
CA VAL A 175 -10.57 10.81 12.42
C VAL A 175 -11.49 9.90 13.22
N VAL A 176 -12.59 9.48 12.61
CA VAL A 176 -13.51 8.48 13.14
C VAL A 176 -13.10 7.13 12.60
N THR A 177 -12.80 6.18 13.48
CA THR A 177 -12.37 4.84 13.09
C THR A 177 -13.52 3.87 12.89
N SER A 178 -13.31 2.86 12.07
CA SER A 178 -14.24 1.79 11.76
C SER A 178 -13.88 0.50 12.51
N PRO A 179 -14.81 -0.47 12.64
CA PRO A 179 -14.53 -1.74 13.30
C PRO A 179 -13.39 -2.51 12.65
N LEU A 180 -12.60 -3.16 13.48
CA LEU A 180 -11.49 -4.00 13.07
C LEU A 180 -11.97 -5.22 12.27
N LYS A 181 -11.56 -5.34 11.01
CA LYS A 181 -11.86 -6.48 10.15
C LYS A 181 -10.98 -7.70 10.45
N PRO A 182 -11.45 -8.91 10.20
CA PRO A 182 -10.61 -10.09 10.29
C PRO A 182 -9.53 -10.08 9.20
N GLU A 183 -8.43 -10.73 9.49
CA GLU A 183 -7.38 -11.02 8.51
C GLU A 183 -7.87 -12.05 7.47
N ASN A 184 -7.49 -11.88 6.21
CA ASN A 184 -7.78 -12.86 5.18
C ASN A 184 -7.12 -14.22 5.49
N ARG A 185 -7.80 -15.30 5.18
CA ARG A 185 -7.16 -16.62 5.18
C ARG A 185 -6.21 -16.72 3.98
N MET A 186 -5.06 -17.35 4.22
CA MET A 186 -4.15 -17.67 3.12
C MET A 186 -4.85 -18.61 2.13
N ASN A 187 -4.78 -18.27 0.87
CA ASN A 187 -5.26 -19.11 -0.22
C ASN A 187 -4.34 -18.97 -1.44
N CYS A 188 -4.28 -19.99 -2.26
CA CYS A 188 -3.61 -19.93 -3.56
C CYS A 188 -4.70 -20.01 -4.65
N PRO A 189 -4.57 -19.24 -5.75
CA PRO A 189 -5.49 -19.34 -6.87
C PRO A 189 -5.54 -20.77 -7.45
N GLU A 190 -6.68 -21.16 -8.01
CA GLU A 190 -6.86 -22.51 -8.61
C GLU A 190 -5.87 -22.79 -9.75
N ASP A 191 -5.56 -21.78 -10.55
CA ASP A 191 -4.53 -21.82 -11.61
C ASP A 191 -3.09 -21.76 -11.05
N GLY A 192 -2.98 -21.71 -9.71
CA GLY A 192 -1.72 -21.84 -8.97
C GLY A 192 -0.70 -20.78 -9.36
N ARG A 193 0.56 -21.21 -9.34
CA ARG A 193 1.69 -20.30 -9.64
C ARG A 193 1.66 -19.73 -11.06
N GLN A 194 1.02 -20.41 -12.01
CA GLN A 194 0.97 -19.98 -13.42
C GLN A 194 0.28 -18.63 -13.58
N ARG A 195 -0.66 -18.29 -12.66
CA ARG A 195 -1.36 -17.00 -12.68
C ARG A 195 -0.41 -15.81 -12.64
N PHE A 196 0.69 -15.90 -11.89
CA PHE A 196 1.60 -14.77 -11.66
C PHE A 196 2.88 -14.82 -12.51
N ILE A 197 3.01 -15.83 -13.41
CA ILE A 197 4.17 -15.94 -14.30
C ILE A 197 3.95 -15.04 -15.53
N LEU A 198 4.89 -14.10 -15.76
CA LEU A 198 4.84 -13.15 -16.87
C LEU A 198 5.72 -13.58 -18.07
N LEU A 199 5.64 -14.87 -18.48
CA LEU A 199 6.18 -15.28 -19.76
C LEU A 199 5.40 -14.60 -20.89
N PRO A 200 6.03 -14.21 -22.03
CA PRO A 200 5.37 -13.43 -23.10
C PRO A 200 4.06 -14.04 -23.58
N ALA A 201 3.95 -15.35 -23.68
CA ALA A 201 2.75 -16.06 -24.11
C ALA A 201 1.60 -15.94 -23.09
N LEU A 202 1.91 -15.87 -21.79
CA LEU A 202 0.95 -15.71 -20.69
C LEU A 202 0.60 -14.23 -20.50
N ALA A 203 1.59 -13.35 -20.54
CA ALA A 203 1.41 -11.92 -20.38
C ALA A 203 0.47 -11.33 -21.44
N ARG A 204 0.63 -11.71 -22.72
CA ARG A 204 -0.25 -11.27 -23.82
C ARG A 204 -1.73 -11.58 -23.60
N LYS A 205 -2.06 -12.67 -22.90
CA LYS A 205 -3.45 -13.03 -22.60
C LYS A 205 -4.07 -12.16 -21.51
N ARG A 206 -3.25 -11.51 -20.70
CA ARG A 206 -3.67 -10.66 -19.57
C ARG A 206 -3.73 -9.19 -19.94
N PHE A 207 -2.96 -8.79 -20.94
CA PHE A 207 -2.99 -7.44 -21.51
C PHE A 207 -4.18 -7.31 -22.47
N LYS A 208 -5.41 -7.26 -21.94
CA LYS A 208 -6.63 -7.08 -22.71
C LYS A 208 -7.52 -6.03 -22.07
#